data_3f34c0b79b76e4126f00d618d4a20601
#
_entry.id   3f34c0b79b76e4126f00d618d4a20601
#
_cell.length_a   1.000
_cell.length_b   1.000
_cell.length_c   1.000
_cell.angle_alpha   90.00
_cell.angle_beta   90.00
_cell.angle_gamma   90.00
#
_symmetry.space_group_name_H-M   'P 1'
#
loop_
_entity.id
_entity.type
_entity.pdbx_description
1 polymer ?
#
loop_
_entity_poly.entity_id
_entity_poly.type
_entity_poly.pdbx_seq_one_letter_code
_entity_poly.pdbx_strand_id
1 'polypeptide(L)'
;MLSRMAESAKTRSVPAKKVGVKTGNRAGNRAGNRAGTKTVARVDAGAPTPTASPARTRTRPEVRFRMRIRKGDTVALGPGKVELLEAVREHGSISAAARSLDMSYRRAWLLIDELNQSLKSPATVSEQGGQSGGGCVLTQVGENIVRLYRGVEAQAEAACAKQIDELIRLIRA
;
A
#
# COMPACT_ATOMS: atom_id res chain seq x y z
N MET A 1 -50.07 5.06 -37.85
CA MET A 1 -49.80 3.62 -38.12
C MET A 1 -48.55 3.27 -37.33
N LEU A 2 -48.69 2.80 -36.12
CA LEU A 2 -48.83 1.40 -35.64
C LEU A 2 -47.69 0.49 -36.09
N SER A 3 -46.79 0.12 -35.15
CA SER A 3 -46.61 -1.20 -34.58
C SER A 3 -45.40 -1.16 -33.65
N ARG A 4 -45.58 -1.29 -32.43
CA ARG A 4 -45.32 -2.31 -31.39
C ARG A 4 -44.46 -3.48 -31.84
N MET A 5 -43.32 -3.69 -31.13
CA MET A 5 -42.95 -5.03 -30.62
C MET A 5 -42.06 -4.89 -29.38
N ALA A 6 -42.62 -5.34 -28.28
CA ALA A 6 -41.95 -5.63 -27.03
C ALA A 6 -41.42 -7.05 -27.09
N GLU A 7 -40.22 -7.30 -26.64
CA GLU A 7 -39.71 -8.67 -26.40
C GLU A 7 -38.86 -8.74 -25.12
N SER A 8 -39.45 -9.35 -24.27
CA SER A 8 -39.24 -10.18 -23.11
C SER A 8 -37.82 -10.37 -22.58
N ALA A 9 -37.63 -9.91 -21.37
CA ALA A 9 -36.52 -10.23 -20.48
C ALA A 9 -36.62 -11.67 -20.00
N LYS A 10 -35.59 -12.48 -20.21
CA LYS A 10 -35.45 -13.85 -19.67
C LYS A 10 -34.44 -13.83 -18.54
N THR A 11 -34.95 -13.73 -17.33
CA THR A 11 -34.23 -13.89 -16.06
C THR A 11 -33.70 -15.33 -15.95
N ARG A 12 -32.41 -15.53 -15.92
CA ARG A 12 -31.77 -16.79 -15.53
C ARG A 12 -31.30 -16.73 -14.09
N SER A 13 -32.02 -17.44 -13.27
CA SER A 13 -31.69 -17.78 -11.88
C SER A 13 -30.47 -18.72 -11.84
N VAL A 14 -29.47 -18.39 -10.99
CA VAL A 14 -28.28 -19.20 -10.71
C VAL A 14 -28.46 -19.82 -9.31
N PRO A 15 -28.30 -21.13 -9.13
CA PRO A 15 -28.51 -21.80 -7.84
C PRO A 15 -27.28 -21.62 -6.91
N ALA A 16 -27.57 -21.39 -5.63
CA ALA A 16 -26.62 -21.32 -4.54
C ALA A 16 -25.96 -22.68 -4.26
N LYS A 17 -24.63 -22.74 -4.21
CA LYS A 17 -23.86 -23.88 -3.73
C LYS A 17 -23.59 -23.76 -2.22
N LYS A 18 -24.06 -24.77 -1.49
CA LYS A 18 -23.83 -24.95 -0.04
C LYS A 18 -22.35 -25.16 0.25
N VAL A 19 -21.84 -24.41 1.25
CA VAL A 19 -20.50 -24.57 1.82
C VAL A 19 -20.58 -25.57 2.97
N GLY A 20 -19.83 -26.65 2.87
CA GLY A 20 -19.66 -27.64 3.93
C GLY A 20 -18.63 -27.19 4.96
N VAL A 21 -19.08 -27.18 6.21
CA VAL A 21 -18.23 -27.00 7.40
C VAL A 21 -17.47 -28.28 7.69
N LYS A 22 -16.13 -28.23 7.79
CA LYS A 22 -15.33 -29.29 8.40
C LYS A 22 -14.67 -28.77 9.66
N THR A 23 -15.15 -29.24 10.78
CA THR A 23 -14.55 -29.19 12.11
C THR A 23 -13.58 -30.35 12.31
N GLY A 24 -12.51 -30.11 13.07
CA GLY A 24 -11.61 -31.11 13.63
C GLY A 24 -10.14 -30.80 13.28
N ASN A 25 -9.16 -30.83 14.14
CA ASN A 25 -8.97 -31.62 15.32
C ASN A 25 -7.78 -31.05 16.15
N ARG A 26 -7.84 -31.25 17.39
CA ARG A 26 -7.04 -30.92 18.56
C ARG A 26 -5.94 -32.00 18.75
N ALA A 27 -4.68 -31.56 18.98
CA ALA A 27 -3.65 -32.27 19.75
C ALA A 27 -2.46 -31.31 19.87
N GLY A 28 -1.97 -30.82 21.00
CA GLY A 28 -1.62 -31.57 22.20
C GLY A 28 -0.18 -32.05 22.10
N ASN A 29 0.83 -31.22 22.48
CA ASN A 29 2.03 -31.81 23.02
C ASN A 29 2.69 -30.91 24.08
N ARG A 30 2.92 -31.53 25.21
CA ARG A 30 3.40 -31.05 26.51
C ARG A 30 4.76 -31.67 26.73
N ALA A 31 5.57 -31.01 27.56
CA ALA A 31 6.81 -31.45 28.21
C ALA A 31 8.10 -31.24 27.39
N GLY A 32 9.15 -30.62 27.97
CA GLY A 32 9.84 -31.02 29.14
C GLY A 32 10.91 -30.03 29.59
N ASN A 33 10.84 -29.83 30.84
CA ASN A 33 11.77 -29.15 31.75
C ASN A 33 13.14 -29.86 31.82
N ARG A 34 14.25 -29.11 31.79
CA ARG A 34 15.42 -29.50 32.58
C ARG A 34 16.35 -28.32 32.87
N ALA A 35 16.47 -28.06 34.14
CA ALA A 35 17.46 -27.22 34.78
C ALA A 35 18.88 -27.68 34.52
N GLY A 36 19.79 -26.73 34.35
CA GLY A 36 21.22 -26.92 34.32
C GLY A 36 21.92 -25.71 34.87
N THR A 37 22.03 -25.66 36.21
CA THR A 37 22.92 -24.77 36.96
C THR A 37 24.36 -25.00 36.56
N LYS A 38 25.10 -23.99 36.09
CA LYS A 38 26.53 -23.90 36.15
C LYS A 38 26.98 -22.50 36.56
N THR A 39 27.38 -22.41 37.79
CA THR A 39 28.18 -21.36 38.40
C THR A 39 29.55 -21.31 37.74
N VAL A 40 29.97 -20.18 37.22
CA VAL A 40 31.39 -19.85 36.99
C VAL A 40 31.64 -18.35 37.09
N ALA A 41 32.52 -18.05 38.06
CA ALA A 41 33.52 -16.98 38.14
C ALA A 41 33.16 -15.54 37.69
N ARG A 42 33.12 -14.74 38.70
CA ARG A 42 33.25 -13.30 38.76
C ARG A 42 34.65 -12.90 38.26
N VAL A 43 34.72 -12.17 37.16
CA VAL A 43 35.89 -11.39 36.75
C VAL A 43 35.50 -9.93 36.75
N ASP A 44 36.12 -9.19 37.67
CA ASP A 44 36.12 -7.72 37.63
C ASP A 44 36.80 -7.27 36.33
N ALA A 45 36.10 -6.53 35.54
CA ALA A 45 36.68 -5.80 34.41
C ALA A 45 35.99 -4.44 34.26
N GLY A 46 36.70 -3.43 34.59
CA GLY A 46 36.73 -2.08 34.08
C GLY A 46 35.41 -1.43 33.66
N ALA A 47 35.00 -0.40 34.37
CA ALA A 47 33.93 0.49 33.95
C ALA A 47 34.18 0.95 32.52
N PRO A 48 33.21 0.81 31.60
CA PRO A 48 33.33 1.46 30.30
C PRO A 48 33.17 2.97 30.49
N THR A 49 34.19 3.69 30.09
CA THR A 49 34.14 5.14 29.84
C THR A 49 32.88 5.50 29.01
N PRO A 50 32.16 6.59 29.32
CA PRO A 50 31.02 6.97 28.52
C PRO A 50 31.48 7.29 27.10
N THR A 51 31.23 6.36 26.20
CA THR A 51 31.41 6.56 24.77
C THR A 51 30.53 7.72 24.35
N ALA A 52 31.14 8.79 23.85
CA ALA A 52 30.47 9.97 23.34
C ALA A 52 29.31 9.54 22.42
N SER A 53 28.11 9.97 22.74
CA SER A 53 26.95 9.81 21.87
C SER A 53 27.30 10.26 20.46
N PRO A 54 26.97 9.47 19.42
CA PRO A 54 27.22 9.86 18.05
C PRO A 54 26.54 11.20 17.82
N ALA A 55 27.30 12.18 17.34
CA ALA A 55 26.79 13.50 16.99
C ALA A 55 25.51 13.32 16.15
N ARG A 56 24.36 13.81 16.64
CA ARG A 56 23.10 13.80 15.92
C ARG A 56 23.33 14.52 14.61
N THR A 57 23.47 13.76 13.55
CA THR A 57 23.54 14.31 12.18
C THR A 57 22.29 15.16 12.01
N ARG A 58 22.45 16.48 11.88
CA ARG A 58 21.33 17.39 11.63
C ARG A 58 20.73 17.03 10.28
N THR A 59 19.71 16.20 10.27
CA THR A 59 18.99 15.84 9.06
C THR A 59 18.17 17.06 8.62
N ARG A 60 18.41 17.56 7.42
CA ARG A 60 17.58 18.63 6.83
C ARG A 60 16.12 18.16 6.84
N PRO A 61 15.15 19.01 7.26
CA PRO A 61 13.75 18.67 7.20
C PRO A 61 13.32 18.26 5.79
N GLU A 62 12.59 17.16 5.68
CA GLU A 62 12.04 16.66 4.41
C GLU A 62 10.71 17.38 4.12
N VAL A 63 10.56 17.85 2.90
CA VAL A 63 9.31 18.46 2.41
C VAL A 63 8.57 17.46 1.53
N ARG A 64 7.27 17.30 1.77
CA ARG A 64 6.42 16.42 0.96
C ARG A 64 5.14 17.14 0.59
N PHE A 65 4.88 17.29 -0.68
CA PHE A 65 3.58 17.73 -1.18
C PHE A 65 2.57 16.58 -1.15
N ARG A 66 1.33 16.87 -0.76
CA ARG A 66 0.27 15.87 -0.69
C ARG A 66 -0.99 16.41 -1.36
N MET A 67 -1.04 16.33 -2.68
CA MET A 67 -2.22 16.73 -3.45
C MET A 67 -3.33 15.67 -3.33
N ARG A 68 -4.58 16.12 -3.23
CA ARG A 68 -5.77 15.26 -3.31
C ARG A 68 -6.76 15.83 -4.30
N ILE A 69 -7.21 15.00 -5.24
CA ILE A 69 -8.32 15.32 -6.14
C ILE A 69 -9.55 14.60 -5.62
N ARG A 70 -10.59 15.33 -5.28
CA ARG A 70 -11.85 14.80 -4.77
C ARG A 70 -12.92 14.80 -5.84
N LYS A 71 -13.81 13.79 -5.79
CA LYS A 71 -15.04 13.72 -6.57
C LYS A 71 -16.17 13.44 -5.56
N GLY A 72 -16.94 14.47 -5.23
CA GLY A 72 -17.87 14.42 -4.10
C GLY A 72 -17.12 14.12 -2.79
N ASP A 73 -17.58 13.15 -2.05
CA ASP A 73 -16.98 12.76 -0.75
C ASP A 73 -15.78 11.83 -0.88
N THR A 74 -15.54 11.30 -2.09
CA THR A 74 -14.45 10.33 -2.33
C THR A 74 -13.18 11.02 -2.79
N VAL A 75 -12.02 10.57 -2.29
CA VAL A 75 -10.71 10.96 -2.82
C VAL A 75 -10.44 10.12 -4.07
N ALA A 76 -10.65 10.72 -5.25
CA ALA A 76 -10.39 10.05 -6.52
C ALA A 76 -8.90 9.77 -6.72
N LEU A 77 -8.05 10.77 -6.51
CA LEU A 77 -6.58 10.66 -6.55
C LEU A 77 -5.95 11.24 -5.29
N GLY A 78 -4.90 10.61 -4.81
CA GLY A 78 -4.14 11.07 -3.66
C GLY A 78 -2.83 10.30 -3.52
N PRO A 79 -1.91 10.73 -2.61
CA PRO A 79 -0.56 10.19 -2.54
C PRO A 79 -0.55 8.67 -2.37
N GLY A 80 -1.34 8.12 -1.46
CA GLY A 80 -1.34 6.67 -1.22
C GLY A 80 -1.84 5.83 -2.40
N LYS A 81 -2.75 6.37 -3.25
CA LYS A 81 -3.18 5.67 -4.48
C LYS A 81 -2.09 5.73 -5.55
N VAL A 82 -1.34 6.83 -5.63
CA VAL A 82 -0.22 6.98 -6.57
C VAL A 82 0.96 6.13 -6.16
N GLU A 83 1.34 6.14 -4.88
CA GLU A 83 2.37 5.24 -4.32
C GLU A 83 2.03 3.76 -4.58
N LEU A 84 0.75 3.39 -4.46
CA LEU A 84 0.32 2.03 -4.75
C LEU A 84 0.41 1.69 -6.25
N LEU A 85 0.10 2.62 -7.16
CA LEU A 85 0.31 2.42 -8.60
C LEU A 85 1.80 2.20 -8.91
N GLU A 86 2.69 3.01 -8.33
CA GLU A 86 4.14 2.85 -8.49
C GLU A 86 4.62 1.49 -8.00
N ALA A 87 4.16 1.06 -6.83
CA ALA A 87 4.47 -0.25 -6.29
C ALA A 87 3.91 -1.40 -7.16
N VAL A 88 2.71 -1.26 -7.73
CA VAL A 88 2.17 -2.24 -8.68
C VAL A 88 3.01 -2.30 -9.95
N ARG A 89 3.46 -1.17 -10.49
CA ARG A 89 4.37 -1.11 -11.65
C ARG A 89 5.68 -1.83 -11.39
N GLU A 90 6.26 -1.64 -10.20
CA GLU A 90 7.54 -2.23 -9.81
C GLU A 90 7.43 -3.75 -9.54
N HIS A 91 6.38 -4.17 -8.87
CA HIS A 91 6.27 -5.54 -8.35
C HIS A 91 5.35 -6.47 -9.16
N GLY A 92 4.61 -5.96 -10.14
CA GLY A 92 3.76 -6.74 -11.04
C GLY A 92 2.54 -7.40 -10.39
N SER A 93 2.25 -7.14 -9.10
CA SER A 93 1.07 -7.67 -8.42
C SER A 93 0.63 -6.81 -7.25
N ILE A 94 -0.69 -6.79 -6.98
CA ILE A 94 -1.26 -6.06 -5.82
C ILE A 94 -0.74 -6.64 -4.50
N SER A 95 -0.52 -7.95 -4.42
CA SER A 95 -0.03 -8.61 -3.21
C SER A 95 1.41 -8.19 -2.86
N ALA A 96 2.29 -8.12 -3.85
CA ALA A 96 3.67 -7.70 -3.66
C ALA A 96 3.76 -6.19 -3.39
N ALA A 97 2.99 -5.37 -4.12
CA ALA A 97 2.87 -3.93 -3.87
C ALA A 97 2.33 -3.60 -2.47
N ALA A 98 1.34 -4.35 -1.99
CA ALA A 98 0.82 -4.17 -0.64
C ALA A 98 1.89 -4.45 0.43
N ARG A 99 2.67 -5.52 0.26
CA ARG A 99 3.78 -5.85 1.18
C ARG A 99 4.87 -4.79 1.19
N SER A 100 5.25 -4.25 0.02
CA SER A 100 6.30 -3.22 -0.07
C SER A 100 5.89 -1.91 0.61
N LEU A 101 4.58 -1.63 0.70
CA LEU A 101 4.01 -0.44 1.33
C LEU A 101 3.50 -0.68 2.77
N ASP A 102 3.81 -1.83 3.35
CA ASP A 102 3.37 -2.23 4.70
C ASP A 102 1.85 -2.08 4.90
N MET A 103 1.07 -2.49 3.90
CA MET A 103 -0.39 -2.49 3.97
C MET A 103 -0.98 -3.88 3.70
N SER A 104 -2.21 -4.11 4.22
CA SER A 104 -2.92 -5.35 3.93
C SER A 104 -3.34 -5.43 2.46
N TYR A 105 -3.35 -6.64 1.90
CA TYR A 105 -3.84 -6.90 0.54
C TYR A 105 -5.26 -6.33 0.32
N ARG A 106 -6.16 -6.52 1.30
CA ARG A 106 -7.53 -6.01 1.24
C ARG A 106 -7.55 -4.49 1.07
N ARG A 107 -6.70 -3.77 1.81
CA ARG A 107 -6.60 -2.30 1.69
C ARG A 107 -6.09 -1.88 0.32
N ALA A 108 -5.03 -2.52 -0.17
CA ALA A 108 -4.49 -2.25 -1.49
C ALA A 108 -5.53 -2.49 -2.59
N TRP A 109 -6.24 -3.62 -2.51
CA TRP A 109 -7.29 -3.95 -3.45
C TRP A 109 -8.41 -2.91 -3.46
N LEU A 110 -8.91 -2.49 -2.29
CA LEU A 110 -9.93 -1.45 -2.18
C LEU A 110 -9.47 -0.11 -2.78
N LEU A 111 -8.23 0.30 -2.54
CA LEU A 111 -7.69 1.53 -3.10
C LEU A 111 -7.59 1.49 -4.63
N ILE A 112 -7.21 0.35 -5.22
CA ILE A 112 -7.19 0.15 -6.67
C ILE A 112 -8.62 0.15 -7.24
N ASP A 113 -9.54 -0.54 -6.60
CA ASP A 113 -10.94 -0.59 -7.02
C ASP A 113 -11.60 0.80 -7.00
N GLU A 114 -11.48 1.53 -5.89
CA GLU A 114 -11.96 2.92 -5.77
C GLU A 114 -11.33 3.84 -6.81
N LEU A 115 -10.04 3.67 -7.09
CA LEU A 115 -9.35 4.44 -8.12
C LEU A 115 -9.97 4.16 -9.49
N ASN A 116 -10.07 2.91 -9.88
CA ASN A 116 -10.61 2.51 -11.17
C ASN A 116 -12.07 2.97 -11.36
N GLN A 117 -12.90 2.90 -10.32
CA GLN A 117 -14.28 3.41 -10.34
C GLN A 117 -14.35 4.93 -10.45
N SER A 118 -13.34 5.67 -10.02
CA SER A 118 -13.28 7.13 -10.10
C SER A 118 -12.87 7.65 -11.48
N LEU A 119 -12.29 6.81 -12.32
CA LEU A 119 -11.72 7.15 -13.62
C LEU A 119 -12.66 6.81 -14.78
N LYS A 120 -12.44 7.43 -15.94
CA LYS A 120 -13.14 7.10 -17.19
C LYS A 120 -12.71 5.74 -17.79
N SER A 121 -11.47 5.36 -17.55
CA SER A 121 -10.89 4.08 -17.95
C SER A 121 -9.99 3.58 -16.82
N PRO A 122 -9.88 2.26 -16.59
CA PRO A 122 -9.14 1.73 -15.48
C PRO A 122 -7.64 2.06 -15.56
N ALA A 123 -7.04 2.35 -14.41
CA ALA A 123 -5.60 2.59 -14.26
C ALA A 123 -4.79 1.31 -14.22
N THR A 124 -5.42 0.20 -13.82
CA THR A 124 -4.78 -1.11 -13.73
C THR A 124 -5.66 -2.19 -14.34
N VAL A 125 -5.03 -3.24 -14.84
CA VAL A 125 -5.69 -4.47 -15.30
C VAL A 125 -5.08 -5.67 -14.58
N SER A 126 -5.95 -6.60 -14.17
CA SER A 126 -5.50 -7.86 -13.59
C SER A 126 -5.22 -8.84 -14.71
N GLU A 127 -4.03 -9.43 -14.73
CA GLU A 127 -3.72 -10.55 -15.60
C GLU A 127 -4.21 -11.84 -14.92
N GLN A 128 -4.99 -12.65 -15.64
CA GLN A 128 -5.40 -13.96 -15.14
C GLN A 128 -4.14 -14.82 -14.97
N GLY A 129 -3.75 -15.04 -13.71
CA GLY A 129 -2.59 -15.82 -13.37
C GLY A 129 -2.83 -17.30 -13.54
N GLY A 130 -1.84 -17.98 -14.10
CA GLY A 130 -1.66 -19.42 -13.93
C GLY A 130 -1.29 -19.77 -12.47
N GLN A 131 -0.59 -20.88 -12.26
CA GLN A 131 -0.24 -21.45 -10.94
C GLN A 131 0.48 -20.52 -9.95
N SER A 132 0.97 -19.33 -10.34
CA SER A 132 1.73 -18.38 -9.50
C SER A 132 0.94 -17.17 -8.98
N GLY A 133 -0.39 -17.14 -9.13
CA GLY A 133 -1.23 -16.02 -8.69
C GLY A 133 -1.43 -14.96 -9.78
N GLY A 134 -2.51 -14.16 -9.67
CA GLY A 134 -2.86 -13.14 -10.65
C GLY A 134 -1.88 -11.97 -10.64
N GLY A 135 -1.35 -11.59 -11.81
CA GLY A 135 -0.60 -10.36 -12.04
C GLY A 135 -1.52 -9.13 -11.99
N CYS A 136 -0.92 -7.97 -11.81
CA CYS A 136 -1.58 -6.68 -11.98
C CYS A 136 -0.59 -5.71 -12.61
N VAL A 137 -0.97 -5.11 -13.71
CA VAL A 137 -0.13 -4.16 -14.44
C VAL A 137 -0.86 -2.83 -14.62
N LEU A 138 -0.09 -1.75 -14.76
CA LEU A 138 -0.65 -0.45 -15.09
C LEU A 138 -1.08 -0.41 -16.56
N THR A 139 -2.20 0.25 -16.80
CA THR A 139 -2.58 0.68 -18.15
C THR A 139 -1.85 1.98 -18.51
N GLN A 140 -1.97 2.43 -19.75
CA GLN A 140 -1.50 3.75 -20.16
C GLN A 140 -2.11 4.88 -19.29
N VAL A 141 -3.35 4.70 -18.81
CA VAL A 141 -4.01 5.64 -17.89
C VAL A 141 -3.29 5.67 -16.54
N GLY A 142 -2.95 4.50 -15.99
CA GLY A 142 -2.18 4.39 -14.76
C GLY A 142 -0.80 5.06 -14.85
N GLU A 143 -0.07 4.79 -15.93
CA GLU A 143 1.23 5.42 -16.19
C GLU A 143 1.12 6.96 -16.30
N ASN A 144 0.11 7.45 -17.00
CA ASN A 144 -0.14 8.88 -17.11
C ASN A 144 -0.49 9.52 -15.77
N ILE A 145 -1.26 8.85 -14.92
CA ILE A 145 -1.59 9.33 -13.57
C ILE A 145 -0.31 9.51 -12.75
N VAL A 146 0.55 8.49 -12.69
CA VAL A 146 1.81 8.56 -11.96
C VAL A 146 2.67 9.71 -12.48
N ARG A 147 2.90 9.77 -13.78
CA ARG A 147 3.71 10.82 -14.42
C ARG A 147 3.19 12.22 -14.13
N LEU A 148 1.88 12.45 -14.31
CA LEU A 148 1.28 13.78 -14.12
C LEU A 148 1.27 14.18 -12.64
N TYR A 149 0.96 13.25 -11.74
CA TYR A 149 0.93 13.52 -10.32
C TYR A 149 2.32 13.90 -9.80
N ARG A 150 3.35 13.14 -10.14
CA ARG A 150 4.74 13.43 -9.77
C ARG A 150 5.26 14.72 -10.42
N GLY A 151 4.83 15.00 -11.66
CA GLY A 151 5.14 16.26 -12.33
C GLY A 151 4.56 17.49 -11.59
N VAL A 152 3.32 17.39 -11.09
CA VAL A 152 2.71 18.47 -10.29
C VAL A 152 3.45 18.67 -8.97
N GLU A 153 3.82 17.60 -8.26
CA GLU A 153 4.59 17.68 -7.02
C GLU A 153 5.94 18.37 -7.25
N ALA A 154 6.69 17.97 -8.27
CA ALA A 154 7.97 18.55 -8.62
C ALA A 154 7.87 20.06 -9.01
N GLN A 155 6.84 20.41 -9.79
CA GLN A 155 6.58 21.81 -10.16
C GLN A 155 6.20 22.64 -8.94
N ALA A 156 5.39 22.13 -8.03
CA ALA A 156 5.00 22.82 -6.80
C ALA A 156 6.20 23.05 -5.89
N GLU A 157 7.07 22.05 -5.73
CA GLU A 157 8.30 22.18 -4.96
C GLU A 157 9.24 23.25 -5.54
N ALA A 158 9.46 23.23 -6.85
CA ALA A 158 10.31 24.21 -7.52
C ALA A 158 9.73 25.63 -7.44
N ALA A 159 8.42 25.80 -7.65
CA ALA A 159 7.76 27.08 -7.61
C ALA A 159 7.73 27.70 -6.20
N CYS A 160 7.66 26.87 -5.16
CA CYS A 160 7.56 27.30 -3.76
C CYS A 160 8.89 27.21 -3.00
N ALA A 161 10.01 26.97 -3.66
CA ALA A 161 11.31 26.72 -3.01
C ALA A 161 11.70 27.78 -1.98
N LYS A 162 11.53 29.08 -2.28
CA LYS A 162 11.83 30.17 -1.36
C LYS A 162 11.00 30.13 -0.09
N GLN A 163 9.69 29.96 -0.23
CA GLN A 163 8.74 29.87 0.88
C GLN A 163 9.02 28.64 1.74
N ILE A 164 9.35 27.53 1.10
CA ILE A 164 9.73 26.28 1.77
C ILE A 164 11.00 26.50 2.61
N ASP A 165 12.02 27.13 2.05
CA ASP A 165 13.26 27.44 2.78
C ASP A 165 13.03 28.37 3.97
N GLU A 166 12.16 29.36 3.84
CA GLU A 166 11.74 30.21 4.95
C GLU A 166 11.05 29.42 6.06
N LEU A 167 10.11 28.53 5.72
CA LEU A 167 9.45 27.66 6.69
C LEU A 167 10.44 26.71 7.39
N ILE A 168 11.37 26.12 6.66
CA ILE A 168 12.41 25.24 7.22
C ILE A 168 13.26 25.98 8.27
N ARG A 169 13.59 27.25 8.04
CA ARG A 169 14.35 28.06 9.01
C ARG A 169 13.61 28.30 10.33
N LEU A 170 12.29 28.18 10.34
CA LEU A 170 11.48 28.30 11.56
C LEU A 170 11.42 27.00 12.38
N ILE A 171 11.87 25.87 11.82
CA ILE A 171 11.88 24.58 12.51
C ILE A 171 13.12 24.51 13.43
N ARG A 172 12.89 24.12 14.69
CA ARG A 172 14.00 23.89 15.62
C ARG A 172 14.87 22.71 15.16
N ALA A 173 16.19 22.90 15.25
CA ALA A 173 17.17 21.85 14.96
C ALA A 173 17.22 20.78 16.05
#